data_28f9745d77b47be454dfd987fa5ed31e
#
_entry.id   28f9745d77b47be454dfd987fa5ed31e
#
_cell.length_a   1.000
_cell.length_b   1.000
_cell.length_c   1.000
_cell.angle_alpha   90.00
_cell.angle_beta   90.00
_cell.angle_gamma   90.00
#
_symmetry.space_group_name_H-M   'P 1'
#
loop_
_entity.id
_entity.type
_entity.pdbx_description
1 polymer ?
#
loop_
_entity_poly.entity_id
_entity_poly.type
_entity_poly.pdbx_seq_one_letter_code
_entity_poly.pdbx_strand_id
1 'polypeptide(L)'
;MDLDLTALTDSRLAAAVYEALKDLPPGEEARVHCSDNPELALKSVNLQLRDGLRWQLETQDAVWTVRVRRTEDVAPRDVPDALLRDHRRLDKLFAQAIHLTDAGRLDAAEASLAAFVAGIDKHFRVENDVLAAAIPAPPRAAGANPVAEMVREHGEILDQARMIAAGFAEEERDADTLGALLAILAGYLAKHEQREEAQVFPLWQGALARASERDREALLKRVLEILA
;
A
#
# COMPACT_ATOMS: atom_id res chain seq x y z
N MET A 1 -5.66 -6.31 -15.79
CA MET A 1 -7.06 -5.97 -15.43
C MET A 1 -7.75 -5.43 -16.68
N ASP A 2 -8.99 -5.86 -16.98
CA ASP A 2 -9.79 -5.34 -18.09
C ASP A 2 -10.98 -4.55 -17.53
N LEU A 3 -11.21 -3.37 -18.08
CA LEU A 3 -12.24 -2.40 -17.65
C LEU A 3 -13.08 -2.00 -18.84
N ASP A 4 -14.36 -2.31 -18.80
CA ASP A 4 -15.32 -1.86 -19.81
C ASP A 4 -16.03 -0.58 -19.33
N LEU A 5 -15.67 0.55 -19.92
CA LEU A 5 -16.24 1.87 -19.66
C LEU A 5 -17.01 2.41 -20.88
N THR A 6 -17.39 1.55 -21.83
CA THR A 6 -18.08 1.94 -23.08
C THR A 6 -19.44 2.60 -22.85
N ALA A 7 -20.08 2.32 -21.70
CA ALA A 7 -21.35 2.93 -21.33
C ALA A 7 -21.21 4.34 -20.69
N LEU A 8 -19.99 4.82 -20.46
CA LEU A 8 -19.76 6.09 -19.78
C LEU A 8 -19.54 7.23 -20.78
N THR A 9 -20.11 8.39 -20.45
CA THR A 9 -19.88 9.64 -21.18
C THR A 9 -18.64 10.36 -20.63
N ASP A 10 -18.05 11.28 -21.41
CA ASP A 10 -16.82 12.03 -21.11
C ASP A 10 -16.74 12.59 -19.69
N SER A 11 -17.84 13.14 -19.17
CA SER A 11 -17.85 13.74 -17.81
C SER A 11 -17.67 12.73 -16.67
N ARG A 12 -17.98 11.45 -16.91
CA ARG A 12 -17.83 10.37 -15.91
C ARG A 12 -16.60 9.49 -16.18
N LEU A 13 -16.11 9.54 -17.42
CA LEU A 13 -15.00 8.69 -17.85
C LEU A 13 -13.73 8.95 -17.01
N ALA A 14 -13.34 10.22 -16.83
CA ALA A 14 -12.13 10.56 -16.06
C ALA A 14 -12.22 10.08 -14.61
N ALA A 15 -13.38 10.23 -13.96
CA ALA A 15 -13.57 9.75 -12.59
C ALA A 15 -13.51 8.22 -12.52
N ALA A 16 -14.16 7.50 -13.44
CA ALA A 16 -14.15 6.05 -13.50
C ALA A 16 -12.73 5.50 -13.78
N VAL A 17 -12.00 6.13 -14.71
CA VAL A 17 -10.61 5.79 -15.01
C VAL A 17 -9.71 6.04 -13.79
N TYR A 18 -9.91 7.18 -13.09
CA TYR A 18 -9.16 7.46 -11.87
C TYR A 18 -9.41 6.40 -10.80
N GLU A 19 -10.68 6.10 -10.48
CA GLU A 19 -11.04 5.09 -9.47
C GLU A 19 -10.47 3.71 -9.81
N ALA A 20 -10.45 3.35 -11.09
CA ALA A 20 -9.92 2.07 -11.52
C ALA A 20 -8.37 1.99 -11.49
N LEU A 21 -7.69 3.11 -11.73
CA LEU A 21 -6.22 3.14 -11.88
C LEU A 21 -5.48 3.68 -10.66
N LYS A 22 -6.15 4.36 -9.72
CA LYS A 22 -5.49 4.93 -8.53
C LYS A 22 -4.74 3.88 -7.72
N ASP A 23 -5.29 2.67 -7.65
CA ASP A 23 -4.75 1.55 -6.88
C ASP A 23 -4.02 0.51 -7.75
N LEU A 24 -3.85 0.80 -9.06
CA LEU A 24 -3.07 -0.06 -9.95
C LEU A 24 -1.61 -0.05 -9.49
N PRO A 25 -1.05 -1.23 -9.15
CA PRO A 25 0.32 -1.30 -8.69
C PRO A 25 1.35 -0.83 -9.72
N PRO A 26 2.48 -0.27 -9.27
CA PRO A 26 3.61 0.02 -10.16
C PRO A 26 4.01 -1.19 -11.00
N GLY A 27 4.26 -0.96 -12.29
CA GLY A 27 4.62 -2.00 -13.26
C GLY A 27 3.45 -2.80 -13.83
N GLU A 28 2.27 -2.76 -13.21
CA GLU A 28 1.08 -3.46 -13.71
C GLU A 28 0.36 -2.71 -14.83
N GLU A 29 -0.40 -3.47 -15.62
CA GLU A 29 -1.14 -2.97 -16.77
C GLU A 29 -2.65 -3.19 -16.61
N ALA A 30 -3.41 -2.22 -17.09
CA ALA A 30 -4.85 -2.32 -17.29
C ALA A 30 -5.19 -2.09 -18.77
N ARG A 31 -6.24 -2.75 -19.26
CA ARG A 31 -6.91 -2.43 -20.51
C ARG A 31 -8.22 -1.74 -20.20
N VAL A 32 -8.44 -0.62 -20.86
CA VAL A 32 -9.64 0.19 -20.69
C VAL A 32 -10.32 0.29 -22.03
N HIS A 33 -11.62 -0.03 -22.08
CA HIS A 33 -12.45 0.06 -23.29
C HIS A 33 -13.39 1.23 -23.15
N CYS A 34 -13.42 2.12 -24.14
CA CYS A 34 -14.22 3.35 -24.15
C CYS A 34 -14.91 3.53 -25.50
N SER A 35 -16.09 4.16 -25.52
CA SER A 35 -16.79 4.55 -26.77
C SER A 35 -16.12 5.73 -27.47
N ASP A 36 -15.60 6.68 -26.69
CA ASP A 36 -14.96 7.89 -27.17
C ASP A 36 -13.47 7.88 -26.89
N ASN A 37 -12.72 8.79 -27.54
CA ASN A 37 -11.28 8.91 -27.34
C ASN A 37 -10.96 9.30 -25.89
N PRO A 38 -10.34 8.42 -25.10
CA PRO A 38 -10.11 8.64 -23.67
C PRO A 38 -8.87 9.48 -23.35
N GLU A 39 -8.19 10.04 -24.36
CA GLU A 39 -6.89 10.71 -24.17
C GLU A 39 -6.96 11.88 -23.19
N LEU A 40 -8.03 12.69 -23.25
CA LEU A 40 -8.21 13.82 -22.35
C LEU A 40 -8.45 13.36 -20.91
N ALA A 41 -9.26 12.32 -20.73
CA ALA A 41 -9.52 11.71 -19.44
C ALA A 41 -8.22 11.12 -18.85
N LEU A 42 -7.44 10.41 -19.66
CA LEU A 42 -6.14 9.84 -19.25
C LEU A 42 -5.12 10.92 -18.87
N LYS A 43 -5.03 12.02 -19.62
CA LYS A 43 -4.18 13.16 -19.29
C LYS A 43 -4.57 13.77 -17.94
N SER A 44 -5.87 13.97 -17.70
CA SER A 44 -6.38 14.49 -16.42
C SER A 44 -6.05 13.54 -15.26
N VAL A 45 -6.30 12.25 -15.44
CA VAL A 45 -5.98 11.22 -14.44
C VAL A 45 -4.48 11.12 -14.20
N ASN A 46 -3.67 11.19 -15.27
CA ASN A 46 -2.22 11.15 -15.15
C ASN A 46 -1.67 12.31 -14.30
N LEU A 47 -2.21 13.52 -14.47
CA LEU A 47 -1.86 14.65 -13.61
C LEU A 47 -2.21 14.37 -12.13
N GLN A 48 -3.40 13.84 -11.87
CA GLN A 48 -3.82 13.46 -10.51
C GLN A 48 -2.93 12.35 -9.91
N LEU A 49 -2.50 11.41 -10.75
CA LEU A 49 -1.57 10.33 -10.41
C LEU A 49 -0.10 10.71 -10.61
N ARG A 50 0.20 12.00 -10.75
CA ARG A 50 1.55 12.61 -10.75
C ARG A 50 2.46 12.04 -11.84
N ASP A 51 1.96 12.03 -13.09
CA ASP A 51 2.66 11.48 -14.25
C ASP A 51 3.06 10.00 -14.12
N GLY A 52 2.36 9.29 -13.24
CA GLY A 52 2.58 7.88 -12.95
C GLY A 52 1.94 6.91 -13.94
N LEU A 53 1.40 7.38 -15.07
CA LEU A 53 0.81 6.55 -16.11
C LEU A 53 1.59 6.65 -17.42
N ARG A 54 1.65 5.53 -18.13
CA ARG A 54 1.99 5.46 -19.56
C ARG A 54 0.88 4.71 -20.25
N TRP A 55 0.47 5.18 -21.42
CA TRP A 55 -0.61 4.51 -22.15
C TRP A 55 -0.37 4.49 -23.65
N GLN A 56 -0.99 3.52 -24.29
CA GLN A 56 -1.06 3.36 -25.71
C GLN A 56 -2.50 3.20 -26.12
N LEU A 57 -2.93 4.09 -27.04
CA LEU A 57 -4.26 4.04 -27.63
C LEU A 57 -4.27 3.05 -28.79
N GLU A 58 -5.28 2.19 -28.80
CA GLU A 58 -5.59 1.27 -29.90
C GLU A 58 -7.05 1.50 -30.25
N THR A 59 -7.37 1.54 -31.55
CA THR A 59 -8.76 1.68 -32.02
C THR A 59 -9.12 0.47 -32.83
N GLN A 60 -10.22 -0.16 -32.48
CA GLN A 60 -10.78 -1.25 -33.26
C GLN A 60 -12.27 -1.00 -33.42
N ASP A 61 -12.72 -0.83 -34.66
CA ASP A 61 -14.08 -0.45 -35.02
C ASP A 61 -14.52 0.87 -34.33
N ALA A 62 -15.59 0.85 -33.56
CA ALA A 62 -16.11 2.01 -32.83
C ALA A 62 -15.67 2.06 -31.35
N VAL A 63 -14.77 1.19 -30.93
CA VAL A 63 -14.32 1.10 -29.53
C VAL A 63 -12.85 1.44 -29.43
N TRP A 64 -12.52 2.34 -28.51
CA TRP A 64 -11.15 2.62 -28.11
C TRP A 64 -10.72 1.62 -27.06
N THR A 65 -9.61 0.94 -27.30
CA THR A 65 -8.91 0.13 -26.32
C THR A 65 -7.64 0.85 -25.92
N VAL A 66 -7.44 1.03 -24.65
CA VAL A 66 -6.25 1.68 -24.11
C VAL A 66 -5.53 0.71 -23.21
N ARG A 67 -4.26 0.48 -23.51
CA ARG A 67 -3.35 -0.20 -22.60
C ARG A 67 -2.70 0.84 -21.71
N VAL A 68 -2.99 0.80 -20.43
CA VAL A 68 -2.44 1.74 -19.44
C VAL A 68 -1.51 0.97 -18.52
N ARG A 69 -0.29 1.46 -18.35
CA ARG A 69 0.70 0.92 -17.43
C ARG A 69 1.01 1.93 -16.33
N ARG A 70 1.01 1.46 -15.07
CA ARG A 70 1.53 2.25 -13.97
C ARG A 70 3.07 2.28 -14.03
N THR A 71 3.67 3.47 -13.98
CA THR A 71 5.13 3.60 -13.97
C THR A 71 5.67 3.35 -12.56
N GLU A 72 6.81 2.66 -12.50
CA GLU A 72 7.50 2.36 -11.24
C GLU A 72 8.26 3.59 -10.70
N ASP A 73 8.53 4.57 -11.57
CA ASP A 73 9.50 5.65 -11.33
C ASP A 73 8.91 6.90 -10.66
N VAL A 74 7.66 6.88 -10.23
CA VAL A 74 7.09 8.04 -9.53
C VAL A 74 7.55 7.99 -8.09
N ALA A 75 8.53 8.84 -7.76
CA ALA A 75 8.98 9.01 -6.38
C ALA A 75 7.79 9.35 -5.45
N PRO A 76 7.76 8.84 -4.23
CA PRO A 76 6.77 9.25 -3.24
C PRO A 76 6.79 10.77 -3.04
N ARG A 77 5.61 11.36 -2.93
CA ARG A 77 5.43 12.80 -2.80
C ARG A 77 5.91 13.33 -1.45
N ASP A 78 5.60 12.58 -0.43
CA ASP A 78 5.84 12.89 0.97
C ASP A 78 5.91 11.59 1.78
N VAL A 79 6.18 11.73 3.07
CA VAL A 79 6.30 10.57 3.96
C VAL A 79 5.02 9.75 4.04
N PRO A 80 3.82 10.32 4.21
CA PRO A 80 2.58 9.55 4.16
C PRO A 80 2.37 8.77 2.85
N ASP A 81 2.67 9.39 1.69
CA ASP A 81 2.59 8.69 0.41
C ASP A 81 3.60 7.52 0.33
N ALA A 82 4.79 7.67 0.90
CA ALA A 82 5.77 6.59 0.99
C ALA A 82 5.27 5.43 1.84
N LEU A 83 4.70 5.70 3.01
CA LEU A 83 4.14 4.69 3.90
C LEU A 83 2.93 3.96 3.28
N LEU A 84 1.98 4.69 2.71
CA LEU A 84 0.83 4.11 2.00
C LEU A 84 1.25 3.18 0.85
N ARG A 85 2.33 3.50 0.14
CA ARG A 85 2.86 2.62 -0.90
C ARG A 85 3.51 1.38 -0.32
N ASP A 86 4.15 1.53 0.82
CA ASP A 86 4.76 0.41 1.51
C ASP A 86 3.71 -0.51 2.12
N HIS A 87 2.60 -0.01 2.70
CA HIS A 87 1.44 -0.81 3.09
C HIS A 87 0.99 -1.70 1.93
N ARG A 88 0.71 -1.11 0.76
CA ARG A 88 0.27 -1.89 -0.43
C ARG A 88 1.29 -2.94 -0.88
N ARG A 89 2.58 -2.68 -0.73
CA ARG A 89 3.64 -3.65 -1.02
C ARG A 89 3.60 -4.80 -0.04
N LEU A 90 3.46 -4.50 1.25
CA LEU A 90 3.37 -5.47 2.34
C LEU A 90 2.10 -6.30 2.25
N ASP A 91 0.96 -5.67 1.98
CA ASP A 91 -0.32 -6.34 1.74
C ASP A 91 -0.24 -7.40 0.66
N LYS A 92 0.45 -7.08 -0.45
CA LYS A 92 0.65 -8.06 -1.54
C LYS A 92 1.46 -9.26 -1.10
N LEU A 93 2.55 -9.05 -0.37
CA LEU A 93 3.38 -10.14 0.14
C LEU A 93 2.58 -11.02 1.11
N PHE A 94 1.80 -10.38 1.98
CA PHE A 94 0.98 -11.09 2.95
C PHE A 94 -0.18 -11.84 2.29
N ALA A 95 -0.92 -11.21 1.37
CA ALA A 95 -1.97 -11.86 0.59
C ALA A 95 -1.44 -13.04 -0.24
N GLN A 96 -0.23 -12.90 -0.79
CA GLN A 96 0.44 -13.99 -1.49
C GLN A 96 0.75 -15.17 -0.55
N ALA A 97 1.21 -14.91 0.68
CA ALA A 97 1.46 -15.95 1.66
C ALA A 97 0.15 -16.70 2.00
N ILE A 98 -0.95 -16.00 2.23
CA ILE A 98 -2.28 -16.60 2.45
C ILE A 98 -2.68 -17.48 1.27
N HIS A 99 -2.67 -16.94 0.05
CA HIS A 99 -3.08 -17.67 -1.14
C HIS A 99 -2.23 -18.93 -1.38
N LEU A 100 -0.93 -18.86 -1.13
CA LEU A 100 -0.03 -20.00 -1.27
C LEU A 100 -0.27 -21.06 -0.19
N THR A 101 -0.63 -20.66 1.02
CA THR A 101 -1.00 -21.56 2.12
C THR A 101 -2.29 -22.31 1.78
N ASP A 102 -3.33 -21.60 1.31
CA ASP A 102 -4.59 -22.18 0.87
C ASP A 102 -4.41 -23.19 -0.29
N ALA A 103 -3.40 -22.95 -1.13
CA ALA A 103 -3.05 -23.85 -2.22
C ALA A 103 -2.13 -25.02 -1.81
N GLY A 104 -1.80 -25.15 -0.52
CA GLY A 104 -0.88 -26.18 -0.01
C GLY A 104 0.59 -25.99 -0.41
N ARG A 105 0.97 -24.82 -0.94
CA ARG A 105 2.32 -24.49 -1.41
C ARG A 105 3.16 -23.88 -0.29
N LEU A 106 3.36 -24.65 0.79
CA LEU A 106 3.87 -24.11 2.06
C LEU A 106 5.28 -23.52 1.98
N ASP A 107 6.19 -24.08 1.18
CA ASP A 107 7.55 -23.51 1.02
C ASP A 107 7.52 -22.13 0.34
N ALA A 108 6.64 -21.95 -0.65
CA ALA A 108 6.47 -20.67 -1.30
C ALA A 108 5.74 -19.66 -0.41
N ALA A 109 4.79 -20.14 0.43
CA ALA A 109 4.11 -19.32 1.42
C ALA A 109 5.09 -18.82 2.49
N GLU A 110 5.97 -19.71 2.99
CA GLU A 110 7.04 -19.36 3.93
C GLU A 110 7.93 -18.25 3.37
N ALA A 111 8.40 -18.39 2.13
CA ALA A 111 9.24 -17.38 1.49
C ALA A 111 8.53 -16.01 1.38
N SER A 112 7.24 -16.00 1.02
CA SER A 112 6.45 -14.78 0.94
C SER A 112 6.22 -14.15 2.31
N LEU A 113 5.92 -14.96 3.33
CA LEU A 113 5.76 -14.50 4.70
C LEU A 113 7.07 -13.96 5.28
N ALA A 114 8.21 -14.61 5.01
CA ALA A 114 9.52 -14.12 5.45
C ALA A 114 9.84 -12.75 4.83
N ALA A 115 9.52 -12.54 3.54
CA ALA A 115 9.67 -11.25 2.88
C ALA A 115 8.74 -10.18 3.50
N PHE A 116 7.51 -10.56 3.84
CA PHE A 116 6.57 -9.69 4.57
C PHE A 116 7.12 -9.32 5.95
N VAL A 117 7.56 -10.29 6.76
CA VAL A 117 8.09 -10.03 8.11
C VAL A 117 9.30 -9.10 8.08
N ALA A 118 10.22 -9.32 7.14
CA ALA A 118 11.37 -8.44 6.96
C ALA A 118 10.97 -7.02 6.53
N GLY A 119 9.95 -6.92 5.69
CA GLY A 119 9.43 -5.65 5.21
C GLY A 119 8.70 -4.86 6.29
N ILE A 120 7.81 -5.51 7.03
CA ILE A 120 7.02 -4.83 8.07
C ILE A 120 7.89 -4.41 9.27
N ASP A 121 8.96 -5.12 9.57
CA ASP A 121 9.95 -4.71 10.57
C ASP A 121 10.62 -3.38 10.17
N LYS A 122 10.99 -3.22 8.91
CA LYS A 122 11.52 -1.95 8.38
C LYS A 122 10.46 -0.84 8.44
N HIS A 123 9.24 -1.15 8.06
CA HIS A 123 8.11 -0.21 8.09
C HIS A 123 7.89 0.32 9.50
N PHE A 124 7.72 -0.56 10.48
CA PHE A 124 7.52 -0.18 11.87
C PHE A 124 8.72 0.57 12.47
N ARG A 125 9.94 0.28 12.03
CA ARG A 125 11.11 1.08 12.43
C ARG A 125 11.04 2.52 11.91
N VAL A 126 10.54 2.74 10.70
CA VAL A 126 10.31 4.10 10.21
C VAL A 126 9.33 4.83 11.10
N GLU A 127 8.24 4.21 11.45
CA GLU A 127 7.19 4.83 12.25
C GLU A 127 7.58 5.03 13.71
N ASN A 128 8.19 4.02 14.34
CA ASN A 128 8.60 4.08 15.73
C ASN A 128 9.80 5.01 15.96
N ASP A 129 10.89 4.77 15.19
CA ASP A 129 12.20 5.36 15.50
C ASP A 129 12.42 6.68 14.76
N VAL A 130 11.71 6.90 13.65
CA VAL A 130 11.88 8.13 12.86
C VAL A 130 10.71 9.07 13.08
N LEU A 131 9.47 8.62 12.86
CA LEU A 131 8.30 9.51 12.84
C LEU A 131 7.78 9.79 14.25
N ALA A 132 7.55 8.77 15.05
CA ALA A 132 7.06 8.94 16.43
C ALA A 132 8.06 9.71 17.29
N ALA A 133 9.37 9.54 17.05
CA ALA A 133 10.41 10.28 17.75
C ALA A 133 10.50 11.74 17.30
N ALA A 134 10.35 12.01 15.99
CA ALA A 134 10.44 13.37 15.44
C ALA A 134 9.16 14.18 15.61
N ILE A 135 8.02 13.51 15.61
CA ILE A 135 6.67 14.12 15.61
C ILE A 135 5.82 13.49 16.72
N PRO A 136 6.12 13.77 17.99
CA PRO A 136 5.35 13.19 19.08
C PRO A 136 3.89 13.71 19.03
N ALA A 137 2.96 12.84 19.38
CA ALA A 137 1.57 13.22 19.49
C ALA A 137 1.40 14.34 20.54
N PRO A 138 0.53 15.34 20.26
CA PRO A 138 0.26 16.38 21.24
C PRO A 138 -0.35 15.77 22.50
N PRO A 139 -0.03 16.31 23.69
CA PRO A 139 -0.64 15.85 24.93
C PRO A 139 -2.16 16.03 24.84
N ARG A 140 -2.89 14.93 24.95
CA ARG A 140 -4.37 14.95 25.03
C ARG A 140 -4.78 14.91 26.49
N ALA A 141 -5.73 15.76 26.86
CA ALA A 141 -6.41 15.65 28.13
C ALA A 141 -7.18 14.32 28.17
N ALA A 142 -6.77 13.41 29.07
CA ALA A 142 -7.46 12.16 29.42
C ALA A 142 -7.94 11.29 28.24
N GLY A 143 -7.06 10.97 27.29
CA GLY A 143 -7.38 10.04 26.19
C GLY A 143 -6.17 9.27 25.70
N ALA A 144 -6.38 8.15 25.05
CA ALA A 144 -5.32 7.33 24.48
C ALA A 144 -4.47 8.15 23.48
N ASN A 145 -3.16 8.05 23.59
CA ASN A 145 -2.24 8.62 22.62
C ASN A 145 -2.19 7.68 21.39
N PRO A 146 -2.67 8.09 20.20
CA PRO A 146 -2.76 7.21 19.05
C PRO A 146 -1.38 6.73 18.58
N VAL A 147 -0.33 7.51 18.76
CA VAL A 147 1.05 7.10 18.42
C VAL A 147 1.55 6.04 19.40
N ALA A 148 1.28 6.18 20.69
CA ALA A 148 1.66 5.18 21.69
C ALA A 148 0.88 3.85 21.48
N GLU A 149 -0.38 3.94 21.08
CA GLU A 149 -1.20 2.78 20.74
C GLU A 149 -0.64 2.05 19.50
N MET A 150 -0.34 2.79 18.44
CA MET A 150 0.31 2.31 17.22
C MET A 150 1.62 1.54 17.56
N VAL A 151 2.53 2.17 18.31
CA VAL A 151 3.82 1.55 18.69
C VAL A 151 3.62 0.23 19.46
N ARG A 152 2.60 0.17 20.35
CA ARG A 152 2.27 -1.06 21.06
C ARG A 152 1.79 -2.15 20.11
N GLU A 153 0.92 -1.80 19.17
CA GLU A 153 0.38 -2.73 18.16
C GLU A 153 1.47 -3.28 17.24
N HIS A 154 2.46 -2.47 16.88
CA HIS A 154 3.62 -2.94 16.10
C HIS A 154 4.32 -4.12 16.76
N GLY A 155 4.52 -4.06 18.08
CA GLY A 155 5.08 -5.18 18.85
C GLY A 155 4.22 -6.43 18.75
N GLU A 156 2.92 -6.30 18.96
CA GLU A 156 1.97 -7.41 18.91
C GLU A 156 1.89 -8.04 17.52
N ILE A 157 1.86 -7.23 16.46
CA ILE A 157 1.83 -7.70 15.06
C ILE A 157 3.11 -8.44 14.70
N LEU A 158 4.29 -7.88 15.04
CA LEU A 158 5.57 -8.52 14.77
C LEU A 158 5.72 -9.85 15.52
N ASP A 159 5.31 -9.92 16.77
CA ASP A 159 5.38 -11.15 17.55
C ASP A 159 4.47 -12.23 16.95
N GLN A 160 3.25 -11.88 16.53
CA GLN A 160 2.36 -12.81 15.83
C GLN A 160 2.93 -13.24 14.47
N ALA A 161 3.43 -12.32 13.67
CA ALA A 161 3.99 -12.64 12.37
C ALA A 161 5.20 -13.56 12.47
N ARG A 162 6.08 -13.34 13.47
CA ARG A 162 7.24 -14.19 13.74
C ARG A 162 6.84 -15.57 14.27
N MET A 163 5.82 -15.63 15.12
CA MET A 163 5.27 -16.91 15.59
C MET A 163 4.73 -17.75 14.43
N ILE A 164 3.99 -17.12 13.51
CA ILE A 164 3.48 -17.83 12.33
C ILE A 164 4.63 -18.26 11.42
N ALA A 165 5.63 -17.41 11.20
CA ALA A 165 6.82 -17.75 10.43
C ALA A 165 7.58 -18.93 11.02
N ALA A 166 7.69 -19.03 12.35
CA ALA A 166 8.26 -20.18 13.02
C ALA A 166 7.46 -21.47 12.77
N GLY A 167 6.12 -21.39 12.74
CA GLY A 167 5.26 -22.54 12.39
C GLY A 167 5.47 -23.04 10.95
N PHE A 168 5.81 -22.17 10.02
CA PHE A 168 6.18 -22.56 8.65
C PHE A 168 7.54 -23.29 8.59
N ALA A 169 8.43 -23.06 9.53
CA ALA A 169 9.76 -23.68 9.58
C ALA A 169 9.78 -25.06 10.28
N GLU A 170 8.65 -25.52 10.83
CA GLU A 170 8.53 -26.83 11.48
C GLU A 170 8.51 -27.98 10.44
N GLU A 171 8.90 -29.20 10.87
CA GLU A 171 8.87 -30.38 9.98
C GLU A 171 7.43 -30.81 9.65
N GLU A 172 6.52 -30.74 10.61
CA GLU A 172 5.10 -31.06 10.46
C GLU A 172 4.29 -29.77 10.36
N ARG A 173 3.99 -29.34 9.12
CA ARG A 173 3.25 -28.11 8.83
C ARG A 173 1.79 -28.44 8.50
N ASP A 174 0.88 -27.89 9.27
CA ASP A 174 -0.57 -27.98 9.01
C ASP A 174 -1.07 -26.71 8.32
N ALA A 175 -1.44 -26.83 7.04
CA ALA A 175 -1.90 -25.73 6.21
C ALA A 175 -3.18 -25.06 6.79
N ASP A 176 -4.08 -25.83 7.38
CA ASP A 176 -5.34 -25.31 7.94
C ASP A 176 -5.06 -24.44 9.18
N THR A 177 -4.17 -24.91 10.06
CA THR A 177 -3.74 -24.14 11.24
C THR A 177 -3.00 -22.88 10.84
N LEU A 178 -2.03 -22.98 9.91
CA LEU A 178 -1.28 -21.82 9.42
C LEU A 178 -2.20 -20.81 8.71
N GLY A 179 -3.14 -21.28 7.90
CA GLY A 179 -4.13 -20.44 7.24
C GLY A 179 -5.02 -19.69 8.22
N ALA A 180 -5.49 -20.37 9.28
CA ALA A 180 -6.28 -19.74 10.35
C ALA A 180 -5.48 -18.64 11.08
N LEU A 181 -4.20 -18.88 11.39
CA LEU A 181 -3.34 -17.90 12.04
C LEU A 181 -3.09 -16.69 11.14
N LEU A 182 -2.83 -16.91 9.85
CA LEU A 182 -2.70 -15.84 8.87
C LEU A 182 -3.99 -15.01 8.75
N ALA A 183 -5.16 -15.64 8.75
CA ALA A 183 -6.44 -14.92 8.70
C ALA A 183 -6.66 -14.04 9.95
N ILE A 184 -6.24 -14.49 11.13
CA ILE A 184 -6.30 -13.70 12.35
C ILE A 184 -5.37 -12.49 12.22
N LEU A 185 -4.11 -12.69 11.79
CA LEU A 185 -3.15 -11.61 11.60
C LEU A 185 -3.64 -10.61 10.55
N ALA A 186 -4.27 -11.05 9.45
CA ALA A 186 -4.90 -10.17 8.46
C ALA A 186 -5.90 -9.20 9.09
N GLY A 187 -6.74 -9.70 10.01
CA GLY A 187 -7.70 -8.88 10.73
C GLY A 187 -7.05 -7.85 11.67
N TYR A 188 -5.90 -8.17 12.25
CA TYR A 188 -5.12 -7.22 13.05
C TYR A 188 -4.48 -6.14 12.20
N LEU A 189 -3.82 -6.52 11.10
CA LEU A 189 -3.20 -5.59 10.14
C LEU A 189 -4.21 -4.60 9.60
N ALA A 190 -5.35 -5.07 9.09
CA ALA A 190 -6.37 -4.19 8.53
C ALA A 190 -6.90 -3.15 9.54
N LYS A 191 -7.08 -3.53 10.81
CA LYS A 191 -7.52 -2.60 11.86
C LYS A 191 -6.42 -1.61 12.24
N HIS A 192 -5.19 -2.06 12.27
CA HIS A 192 -4.02 -1.25 12.56
C HIS A 192 -3.83 -0.16 11.51
N GLU A 193 -3.73 -0.52 10.23
CA GLU A 193 -3.60 0.40 9.10
C GLU A 193 -4.75 1.40 9.04
N GLN A 194 -6.00 0.94 9.19
CA GLN A 194 -7.16 1.83 9.24
C GLN A 194 -7.04 2.87 10.36
N ARG A 195 -6.49 2.51 11.52
CA ARG A 195 -6.30 3.42 12.64
C ARG A 195 -5.18 4.43 12.36
N GLU A 196 -4.09 3.99 11.77
CA GLU A 196 -2.99 4.87 11.36
C GLU A 196 -3.46 5.91 10.36
N GLU A 197 -4.11 5.48 9.30
CA GLU A 197 -4.62 6.37 8.26
C GLU A 197 -5.64 7.37 8.81
N ALA A 198 -6.50 6.94 9.75
CA ALA A 198 -7.53 7.79 10.31
C ALA A 198 -7.04 8.72 11.42
N GLN A 199 -6.01 8.35 12.18
CA GLN A 199 -5.64 9.06 13.40
C GLN A 199 -4.18 9.51 13.45
N VAL A 200 -3.23 8.73 12.95
CA VAL A 200 -1.79 9.00 13.05
C VAL A 200 -1.31 9.83 11.88
N PHE A 201 -1.60 9.42 10.64
CA PHE A 201 -1.18 10.13 9.44
C PHE A 201 -1.64 11.59 9.39
N PRO A 202 -2.88 11.95 9.77
CA PRO A 202 -3.28 13.36 9.84
C PRO A 202 -2.45 14.20 10.84
N LEU A 203 -2.01 13.60 11.95
CA LEU A 203 -1.11 14.25 12.90
C LEU A 203 0.25 14.54 12.29
N TRP A 204 0.83 13.56 11.62
CA TRP A 204 2.12 13.69 10.94
C TRP A 204 2.03 14.67 9.77
N GLN A 205 1.01 14.59 8.94
CA GLN A 205 0.77 15.55 7.86
C GLN A 205 0.68 16.97 8.38
N GLY A 206 -0.08 17.20 9.46
CA GLY A 206 -0.19 18.51 10.08
C GLY A 206 1.12 19.04 10.67
N ALA A 207 1.98 18.16 11.19
CA ALA A 207 3.30 18.54 11.69
C ALA A 207 4.26 18.84 10.52
N LEU A 208 4.30 17.98 9.51
CA LEU A 208 5.14 18.13 8.32
C LEU A 208 4.76 19.37 7.49
N ALA A 209 3.49 19.75 7.45
CA ALA A 209 3.05 20.98 6.79
C ALA A 209 3.69 22.25 7.39
N ARG A 210 4.11 22.20 8.65
CA ARG A 210 4.79 23.31 9.35
C ARG A 210 6.32 23.25 9.27
N ALA A 211 6.87 22.12 8.83
CA ALA A 211 8.31 21.97 8.67
C ALA A 211 8.82 22.69 7.40
N SER A 212 10.11 23.03 7.37
CA SER A 212 10.74 23.55 6.17
C SER A 212 10.76 22.51 5.05
N GLU A 213 10.81 22.95 3.78
CA GLU A 213 10.92 22.04 2.63
C GLU A 213 12.16 21.13 2.75
N ARG A 214 13.30 21.72 3.12
CA ARG A 214 14.54 20.98 3.35
C ARG A 214 14.39 19.87 4.40
N ASP A 215 13.66 20.13 5.50
CA ASP A 215 13.49 19.14 6.54
C ASP A 215 12.54 18.01 6.09
N ARG A 216 11.50 18.35 5.32
CA ARG A 216 10.60 17.37 4.71
C ARG A 216 11.32 16.45 3.72
N GLU A 217 12.15 17.03 2.85
CA GLU A 217 12.95 16.26 1.89
C GLU A 217 13.96 15.34 2.59
N ALA A 218 14.65 15.86 3.61
CA ALA A 218 15.61 15.08 4.38
C ALA A 218 14.93 13.91 5.12
N LEU A 219 13.73 14.15 5.68
CA LEU A 219 12.96 13.12 6.34
C LEU A 219 12.48 12.06 5.34
N LEU A 220 11.92 12.47 4.20
CA LEU A 220 11.47 11.55 3.15
C LEU A 220 12.62 10.68 2.65
N LYS A 221 13.79 11.27 2.40
CA LYS A 221 14.98 10.53 1.99
C LYS A 221 15.35 9.47 3.00
N ARG A 222 15.39 9.81 4.29
CA ARG A 222 15.70 8.87 5.38
C ARG A 222 14.68 7.72 5.45
N VAL A 223 13.39 8.03 5.29
CA VAL A 223 12.33 7.02 5.24
C VAL A 223 12.55 6.05 4.09
N LEU A 224 12.80 6.57 2.89
CA LEU A 224 13.02 5.74 1.71
C LEU A 224 14.29 4.86 1.82
N GLU A 225 15.35 5.36 2.45
CA GLU A 225 16.58 4.59 2.71
C GLU A 225 16.33 3.39 3.65
N ILE A 226 15.39 3.51 4.59
CA ILE A 226 15.04 2.40 5.51
C ILE A 226 14.12 1.39 4.81
N LEU A 227 13.13 1.87 4.05
CA LEU A 227 12.14 1.01 3.36
C LEU A 227 12.77 0.20 2.21
N ALA A 228 13.84 0.69 1.58
CA ALA A 228 14.58 -0.03 0.55
C ALA A 228 15.26 -1.30 1.11
#